data_f95312065e003d8b8cbf64a86c2e00f8
#
_entry.id   f95312065e003d8b8cbf64a86c2e00f8
#
_cell.length_a   1.000
_cell.length_b   1.000
_cell.length_c   1.000
_cell.angle_alpha   90.00
_cell.angle_beta   90.00
_cell.angle_gamma   90.00
#
_symmetry.space_group_name_H-M   'P 1'
#
loop_
_entity.id
_entity.type
_entity.pdbx_description
1 polymer ?
#
loop_
_entity_poly.entity_id
_entity_poly.type
_entity_poly.pdbx_seq_one_letter_code
_entity_poly.pdbx_strand_id
1 'polypeptide(L)'
;GLLDDDFFFSAEDMDLAWRAQLAGYRCVYAPRAVVYHRLAATGGGVTASYYDGRNMIWILVKDYPAALWRKHWAKIVRAQAKLAWEALRAWRGEAARARLRGMAASVLGLPKMLRKRRTIQRMRRVPISYLESILTPVEPDAPDAA
;
A
#
# COMPACT_ATOMS: atom_id res chain seq x y z
N GLY A 1 18.13 3.52 -0.55
CA GLY A 1 17.83 3.35 -1.95
C GLY A 1 16.49 3.98 -2.33
N LEU A 2 16.24 4.22 -3.61
CA LEU A 2 14.99 4.80 -4.07
C LEU A 2 13.84 3.80 -3.92
N LEU A 3 13.95 2.62 -4.51
CA LEU A 3 12.96 1.56 -4.37
C LEU A 3 13.42 0.51 -3.36
N ASP A 4 12.48 -0.17 -2.75
CA ASP A 4 12.74 -1.26 -1.81
C ASP A 4 12.62 -2.59 -2.56
N ASP A 5 13.72 -3.33 -2.69
CA ASP A 5 13.82 -4.57 -3.47
C ASP A 5 12.83 -5.65 -3.02
N ASP A 6 12.30 -5.57 -1.78
CA ASP A 6 11.28 -6.51 -1.31
C ASP A 6 9.92 -6.30 -2.00
N PHE A 7 9.68 -5.10 -2.55
CA PHE A 7 8.51 -4.77 -3.33
C PHE A 7 8.78 -5.02 -4.82
N PHE A 8 9.01 -6.26 -5.17
CA PHE A 8 9.38 -6.68 -6.53
C PHE A 8 8.39 -6.20 -7.61
N PHE A 9 7.10 -6.14 -7.29
CA PHE A 9 6.04 -5.78 -8.21
C PHE A 9 4.86 -5.21 -7.44
N SER A 10 4.25 -4.13 -7.94
CA SER A 10 3.11 -3.42 -7.34
C SER A 10 3.38 -2.79 -5.95
N ALA A 11 2.88 -1.59 -5.77
CA ALA A 11 2.98 -0.80 -4.54
C ALA A 11 4.41 -0.36 -4.12
N GLU A 12 5.43 -0.54 -4.98
CA GLU A 12 6.78 0.01 -4.79
C GLU A 12 6.81 1.53 -4.84
N ASP A 13 5.95 2.12 -5.67
CA ASP A 13 5.73 3.55 -5.79
C ASP A 13 5.04 4.12 -4.56
N MET A 14 4.05 3.41 -4.03
CA MET A 14 3.36 3.77 -2.80
C MET A 14 4.30 3.71 -1.59
N ASP A 15 5.15 2.67 -1.51
CA ASP A 15 6.21 2.57 -0.51
C ASP A 15 7.16 3.78 -0.58
N LEU A 16 7.64 4.10 -1.78
CA LEU A 16 8.52 5.25 -1.99
C LEU A 16 7.83 6.56 -1.59
N ALA A 17 6.57 6.75 -1.99
CA ALA A 17 5.79 7.93 -1.67
C ALA A 17 5.62 8.09 -0.14
N TRP A 18 5.28 7.03 0.59
CA TRP A 18 5.20 7.06 2.05
C TRP A 18 6.52 7.45 2.69
N ARG A 19 7.62 6.82 2.28
CA ARG A 19 8.97 7.13 2.81
C ARG A 19 9.37 8.57 2.52
N ALA A 20 9.07 9.07 1.33
CA ALA A 20 9.34 10.46 0.95
C ALA A 20 8.54 11.44 1.82
N GLN A 21 7.24 11.22 2.01
CA GLN A 21 6.40 12.04 2.87
C GLN A 21 6.88 12.03 4.33
N LEU A 22 7.22 10.85 4.85
CA LEU A 22 7.79 10.73 6.20
C LEU A 22 9.09 11.51 6.35
N ALA A 23 9.95 11.51 5.33
CA ALA A 23 11.21 12.25 5.32
C ALA A 23 11.05 13.77 5.10
N GLY A 24 9.83 14.25 4.87
CA GLY A 24 9.52 15.66 4.68
C GLY A 24 9.58 16.15 3.23
N TYR A 25 9.70 15.24 2.27
CA TYR A 25 9.53 15.61 0.86
C TYR A 25 8.06 15.82 0.54
N ARG A 26 7.79 16.65 -0.46
CA ARG A 26 6.44 16.93 -0.95
C ARG A 26 6.26 16.35 -2.34
N CYS A 27 5.07 15.87 -2.63
CA CYS A 27 4.67 15.52 -3.99
C CYS A 27 4.21 16.79 -4.71
N VAL A 28 4.72 17.03 -5.90
CA VAL A 28 4.37 18.16 -6.74
C VAL A 28 3.86 17.65 -8.08
N TYR A 29 2.69 18.15 -8.48
CA TYR A 29 2.17 17.86 -9.80
C TYR A 29 2.94 18.66 -10.85
N ALA A 30 3.47 17.98 -11.86
CA ALA A 30 4.19 18.59 -12.98
C ALA A 30 3.37 18.45 -14.27
N PRO A 31 2.51 19.45 -14.62
CA PRO A 31 1.50 19.30 -15.68
C PRO A 31 2.10 19.09 -17.08
N ARG A 32 3.37 19.45 -17.28
CA ARG A 32 4.09 19.26 -18.54
C ARG A 32 4.90 17.97 -18.61
N ALA A 33 4.98 17.21 -17.52
CA ALA A 33 5.64 15.91 -17.51
C ALA A 33 4.65 14.85 -18.03
N VAL A 34 4.85 14.44 -19.28
CA VAL A 34 4.02 13.44 -19.93
C VAL A 34 4.76 12.11 -19.94
N VAL A 35 4.11 11.09 -19.43
CA VAL A 35 4.63 9.71 -19.45
C VAL A 35 3.64 8.82 -20.17
N TYR A 36 4.12 8.11 -21.18
CA TYR A 36 3.34 7.10 -21.89
C TYR A 36 3.48 5.76 -21.17
N HIS A 37 2.40 5.31 -20.57
CA HIS A 37 2.38 4.08 -19.79
C HIS A 37 1.52 3.02 -20.47
N ARG A 38 2.14 1.86 -20.81
CA ARG A 38 1.40 0.71 -21.34
C ARG A 38 0.82 -0.07 -20.17
N LEU A 39 -0.46 0.06 -19.93
CA LEU A 39 -1.16 -0.67 -18.88
C LEU A 39 -0.99 -2.19 -19.04
N ALA A 40 -0.80 -2.87 -17.93
CA ALA A 40 -0.64 -4.32 -17.85
C ALA A 40 0.54 -4.90 -18.68
N ALA A 41 1.52 -4.09 -19.09
CA ALA A 41 2.67 -4.56 -19.86
C ALA A 41 3.53 -5.61 -19.13
N THR A 42 3.60 -5.54 -17.81
CA THR A 42 4.40 -6.41 -16.93
C THR A 42 3.56 -7.47 -16.19
N GLY A 43 2.32 -7.68 -16.60
CA GLY A 43 1.43 -8.68 -16.02
C GLY A 43 0.42 -8.08 -15.04
N GLY A 44 -0.82 -8.00 -15.47
CA GLY A 44 -1.99 -7.76 -14.62
C GLY A 44 -2.55 -9.06 -14.02
N GLY A 45 -3.77 -9.00 -13.51
CA GLY A 45 -4.52 -10.18 -13.12
C GLY A 45 -3.92 -10.93 -11.93
N VAL A 46 -3.49 -12.16 -12.14
CA VAL A 46 -3.05 -13.09 -11.08
C VAL A 46 -1.81 -12.57 -10.34
N THR A 47 -0.79 -12.16 -11.10
CA THR A 47 0.48 -11.67 -10.54
C THR A 47 0.27 -10.40 -9.73
N ALA A 48 -0.41 -9.41 -10.30
CA ALA A 48 -0.73 -8.17 -9.61
C ALA A 48 -1.53 -8.44 -8.33
N SER A 49 -2.57 -9.26 -8.40
CA SER A 49 -3.41 -9.59 -7.23
C SER A 49 -2.63 -10.22 -6.08
N TYR A 50 -1.65 -11.08 -6.39
CA TYR A 50 -0.78 -11.65 -5.36
C TYR A 50 0.06 -10.57 -4.66
N TYR A 51 0.76 -9.76 -5.45
CA TYR A 51 1.63 -8.72 -4.89
C TYR A 51 0.86 -7.61 -4.20
N ASP A 52 -0.29 -7.19 -4.70
CA ASP A 52 -1.19 -6.25 -4.02
C ASP A 52 -1.61 -6.79 -2.65
N GLY A 53 -2.06 -8.04 -2.59
CA GLY A 53 -2.45 -8.67 -1.33
C GLY A 53 -1.32 -8.71 -0.31
N ARG A 54 -0.07 -8.94 -0.74
CA ARG A 54 1.11 -8.98 0.12
C ARG A 54 1.62 -7.58 0.47
N ASN A 55 1.84 -6.75 -0.53
CA ASN A 55 2.59 -5.51 -0.40
C ASN A 55 1.81 -4.43 0.33
N MET A 56 0.48 -4.38 0.17
CA MET A 56 -0.36 -3.45 0.93
C MET A 56 -0.25 -3.69 2.44
N ILE A 57 -0.21 -4.94 2.87
CA ILE A 57 0.00 -5.27 4.29
C ILE A 57 1.41 -4.84 4.75
N TRP A 58 2.41 -5.04 3.90
CA TRP A 58 3.78 -4.63 4.21
C TRP A 58 3.94 -3.12 4.34
N ILE A 59 3.30 -2.32 3.47
CA ILE A 59 3.27 -0.85 3.60
C ILE A 59 2.65 -0.46 4.94
N LEU A 60 1.48 -1.01 5.26
CA LEU A 60 0.81 -0.72 6.54
C LEU A 60 1.70 -1.04 7.75
N VAL A 61 2.42 -2.15 7.70
CA VAL A 61 3.32 -2.55 8.78
C VAL A 61 4.59 -1.70 8.80
N LYS A 62 5.21 -1.45 7.66
CA LYS A 62 6.52 -0.80 7.54
C LYS A 62 6.44 0.72 7.64
N ASP A 63 5.55 1.33 6.86
CA ASP A 63 5.58 2.77 6.61
C ASP A 63 4.56 3.54 7.46
N TYR A 64 3.42 2.93 7.77
CA TYR A 64 2.33 3.64 8.45
C TYR A 64 2.67 3.93 9.92
N PRO A 65 2.68 5.19 10.40
CA PRO A 65 3.07 5.55 11.76
C PRO A 65 2.19 4.93 12.84
N ALA A 66 2.78 4.61 13.99
CA ALA A 66 2.05 3.99 15.09
C ALA A 66 0.89 4.85 15.63
N ALA A 67 1.03 6.19 15.60
CA ALA A 67 -0.03 7.09 16.00
C ALA A 67 -1.26 6.98 15.07
N LEU A 68 -1.02 6.91 13.76
CA LEU A 68 -2.07 6.70 12.76
C LEU A 68 -2.68 5.29 12.87
N TRP A 69 -1.85 4.28 13.16
CA TRP A 69 -2.33 2.93 13.45
C TRP A 69 -3.33 2.91 14.61
N ARG A 70 -3.00 3.54 15.74
CA ARG A 70 -3.90 3.63 16.89
C ARG A 70 -5.23 4.32 16.56
N LYS A 71 -5.16 5.35 15.70
CA LYS A 71 -6.35 6.12 15.30
C LYS A 71 -7.22 5.37 14.28
N HIS A 72 -6.61 4.65 13.34
CA HIS A 72 -7.31 4.10 12.19
C HIS A 72 -7.38 2.56 12.15
N TRP A 73 -6.88 1.86 13.17
CA TRP A 73 -6.77 0.39 13.17
C TRP A 73 -8.07 -0.32 12.80
N ALA A 74 -9.22 0.13 13.32
CA ALA A 74 -10.51 -0.49 13.04
C ALA A 74 -10.93 -0.32 11.56
N LYS A 75 -10.61 0.83 10.96
CA LYS A 75 -10.84 1.06 9.52
C LYS A 75 -9.91 0.18 8.68
N ILE A 76 -8.63 0.11 9.05
CA ILE A 76 -7.62 -0.71 8.36
C ILE A 76 -8.02 -2.18 8.40
N VAL A 77 -8.34 -2.71 9.59
CA VAL A 77 -8.74 -4.12 9.76
C VAL A 77 -10.01 -4.41 8.97
N ARG A 78 -11.02 -3.53 9.03
CA ARG A 78 -12.25 -3.68 8.24
C ARG A 78 -11.97 -3.71 6.73
N ALA A 79 -11.14 -2.80 6.24
CA ALA A 79 -10.78 -2.75 4.82
C ALA A 79 -10.06 -4.04 4.38
N GLN A 80 -9.08 -4.51 5.15
CA GLN A 80 -8.38 -5.76 4.85
C GLN A 80 -9.30 -6.98 4.94
N ALA A 81 -10.19 -7.03 5.92
CA ALA A 81 -11.18 -8.09 6.05
C ALA A 81 -12.19 -8.09 4.89
N LYS A 82 -12.62 -6.90 4.44
CA LYS A 82 -13.49 -6.76 3.26
C LYS A 82 -12.80 -7.32 2.02
N LEU A 83 -11.55 -6.91 1.75
CA LEU A 83 -10.77 -7.41 0.61
C LEU A 83 -10.57 -8.93 0.66
N ALA A 84 -10.29 -9.49 1.84
CA ALA A 84 -10.18 -10.93 2.03
C ALA A 84 -11.52 -11.63 1.78
N TRP A 85 -12.61 -11.07 2.28
CA TRP A 85 -13.96 -11.59 2.09
C TRP A 85 -14.39 -11.59 0.62
N GLU A 86 -14.17 -10.48 -0.09
CA GLU A 86 -14.45 -10.37 -1.52
C GLU A 86 -13.67 -11.41 -2.32
N ALA A 87 -12.38 -11.59 -1.99
CA ALA A 87 -11.56 -12.61 -2.60
C ALA A 87 -12.04 -14.04 -2.28
N LEU A 88 -12.51 -14.30 -1.05
CA LEU A 88 -13.11 -15.57 -0.65
C LEU A 88 -14.42 -15.83 -1.42
N ARG A 89 -15.28 -14.83 -1.58
CA ARG A 89 -16.52 -14.98 -2.38
C ARG A 89 -16.24 -15.27 -3.85
N ALA A 90 -15.16 -14.69 -4.38
CA ALA A 90 -14.71 -14.88 -5.76
C ALA A 90 -13.63 -15.98 -5.89
N TRP A 91 -13.52 -16.89 -4.93
CA TRP A 91 -12.41 -17.84 -4.81
C TRP A 91 -12.19 -18.74 -6.02
N ARG A 92 -13.22 -18.94 -6.85
CA ARG A 92 -13.11 -19.67 -8.13
C ARG A 92 -12.18 -18.95 -9.12
N GLY A 93 -12.04 -17.64 -9.02
CA GLY A 93 -11.14 -16.85 -9.86
C GLY A 93 -9.68 -16.98 -9.41
N GLU A 94 -8.76 -17.10 -10.38
CA GLU A 94 -7.33 -17.25 -10.09
C GLU A 94 -6.74 -16.00 -9.39
N ALA A 95 -7.15 -14.83 -9.81
CA ALA A 95 -6.73 -13.58 -9.21
C ALA A 95 -7.16 -13.45 -7.73
N ALA A 96 -8.38 -13.92 -7.41
CA ALA A 96 -8.86 -13.91 -6.03
C ALA A 96 -8.05 -14.87 -5.13
N ARG A 97 -7.77 -16.08 -5.63
CA ARG A 97 -6.88 -17.02 -4.91
C ARG A 97 -5.46 -16.48 -4.76
N ALA A 98 -4.95 -15.79 -5.79
CA ALA A 98 -3.64 -15.18 -5.74
C ALA A 98 -3.59 -14.08 -4.67
N ARG A 99 -4.62 -13.23 -4.58
CA ARG A 99 -4.73 -12.20 -3.51
C ARG A 99 -4.70 -12.83 -2.12
N LEU A 100 -5.48 -13.86 -1.88
CA LEU A 100 -5.49 -14.55 -0.58
C LEU A 100 -4.12 -15.16 -0.24
N ARG A 101 -3.46 -15.79 -1.23
CA ARG A 101 -2.09 -16.31 -1.06
C ARG A 101 -1.11 -15.17 -0.76
N GLY A 102 -1.22 -14.03 -1.43
CA GLY A 102 -0.41 -12.84 -1.15
C GLY A 102 -0.61 -12.33 0.27
N MET A 103 -1.86 -12.19 0.71
CA MET A 103 -2.18 -11.79 2.08
C MET A 103 -1.60 -12.77 3.10
N ALA A 104 -1.71 -14.07 2.89
CA ALA A 104 -1.11 -15.08 3.76
C ALA A 104 0.43 -15.01 3.74
N ALA A 105 1.03 -14.87 2.55
CA ALA A 105 2.48 -14.75 2.39
C ALA A 105 3.06 -13.50 3.06
N SER A 106 2.25 -12.44 3.24
CA SER A 106 2.71 -11.23 3.92
C SER A 106 3.20 -11.52 5.35
N VAL A 107 2.62 -12.52 6.02
CA VAL A 107 2.96 -12.90 7.40
C VAL A 107 4.43 -13.31 7.51
N LEU A 108 4.94 -14.05 6.51
CA LEU A 108 6.34 -14.50 6.49
C LEU A 108 7.34 -13.34 6.43
N GLY A 109 6.96 -12.23 5.80
CA GLY A 109 7.79 -11.03 5.71
C GLY A 109 7.69 -10.07 6.89
N LEU A 110 6.75 -10.27 7.83
CA LEU A 110 6.52 -9.33 8.94
C LEU A 110 7.78 -9.05 9.77
N PRO A 111 8.61 -10.04 10.17
CA PRO A 111 9.80 -9.75 10.95
C PRO A 111 10.78 -8.81 10.21
N LYS A 112 10.91 -8.98 8.89
CA LYS A 112 11.73 -8.11 8.05
C LYS A 112 11.15 -6.71 7.94
N MET A 113 9.84 -6.58 7.72
CA MET A 113 9.13 -5.30 7.65
C MET A 113 9.18 -4.55 8.97
N LEU A 114 9.05 -5.22 10.10
CA LEU A 114 9.18 -4.61 11.42
C LEU A 114 10.60 -4.11 11.72
N ARG A 115 11.64 -4.79 11.20
CA ARG A 115 13.01 -4.28 11.28
C ARG A 115 13.18 -3.01 10.43
N LYS A 116 12.73 -3.03 9.17
CA LYS A 116 12.76 -1.86 8.28
C LYS A 116 11.95 -0.69 8.85
N ARG A 117 10.80 -0.96 9.46
CA ARG A 117 9.98 0.03 10.14
C ARG A 117 10.78 0.89 11.12
N ARG A 118 11.65 0.27 11.93
CA ARG A 118 12.45 1.02 12.93
C ARG A 118 13.27 2.11 12.27
N THR A 119 13.93 1.82 11.16
CA THR A 119 14.73 2.78 10.41
C THR A 119 13.85 3.87 9.78
N ILE A 120 12.76 3.46 9.11
CA ILE A 120 11.87 4.39 8.41
C ILE A 120 11.20 5.35 9.38
N GLN A 121 10.68 4.87 10.50
CA GLN A 121 10.02 5.73 11.49
C GLN A 121 11.01 6.68 12.21
N ARG A 122 12.29 6.31 12.33
CA ARG A 122 13.34 7.21 12.82
C ARG A 122 13.67 8.33 11.84
N MET A 123 13.51 8.10 10.54
CA MET A 123 13.73 9.11 9.51
C MET A 123 12.60 10.15 9.43
N ARG A 124 11.50 9.95 10.13
CA ARG A 124 10.35 10.83 10.08
C ARG A 124 10.71 12.24 10.56
N ARG A 125 10.50 13.23 9.70
CA ARG A 125 10.75 14.67 9.94
C ARG A 125 9.47 15.48 10.01
N VAL A 126 8.32 14.89 9.71
CA VAL A 126 7.03 15.59 9.68
C VAL A 126 6.16 15.21 10.88
N PRO A 127 5.31 16.14 11.37
CA PRO A 127 4.36 15.83 12.42
C PRO A 127 3.24 14.89 11.89
N ILE A 128 2.57 14.20 12.80
CA ILE A 128 1.46 13.30 12.46
C ILE A 128 0.28 14.07 11.85
N SER A 129 0.02 15.29 12.33
CA SER A 129 -1.03 16.16 11.79
C SER A 129 -0.85 16.48 10.31
N TYR A 130 0.40 16.66 9.86
CA TYR A 130 0.68 16.81 8.43
C TYR A 130 0.30 15.55 7.64
N LEU A 131 0.70 14.37 8.13
CA LEU A 131 0.35 13.12 7.46
C LEU A 131 -1.18 12.91 7.41
N GLU A 132 -1.89 13.28 8.47
CA GLU A 132 -3.35 13.22 8.49
C GLU A 132 -3.99 14.18 7.47
N SER A 133 -3.42 15.37 7.30
CA SER A 133 -3.96 16.36 6.35
C SER A 133 -3.84 15.97 4.89
N ILE A 134 -2.92 15.05 4.57
CA ILE A 134 -2.74 14.54 3.20
C ILE A 134 -3.46 13.20 2.95
N LEU A 135 -4.04 12.59 4.00
CA LEU A 135 -4.88 11.41 3.84
C LEU A 135 -6.27 11.84 3.37
N THR A 136 -6.60 11.46 2.16
CA THR A 136 -7.94 11.71 1.62
C THR A 136 -8.94 10.74 2.26
N PRO A 137 -10.07 11.21 2.80
CA PRO A 137 -11.15 10.34 3.19
C PRO A 137 -11.65 9.53 1.99
N VAL A 138 -11.82 8.23 2.17
CA VAL A 138 -12.55 7.43 1.17
C VAL A 138 -14.02 7.78 1.36
N GLU A 139 -14.60 8.53 0.45
CA GLU A 139 -16.04 8.72 0.38
C GLU A 139 -16.66 7.40 -0.04
N PRO A 140 -17.60 6.85 0.75
CA PRO A 140 -18.39 5.71 0.29
C PRO A 140 -19.25 6.19 -0.89
N ASP A 141 -19.12 5.53 -2.03
CA ASP A 141 -19.99 5.68 -3.18
C ASP A 141 -19.96 7.04 -3.95
N ALA A 142 -18.78 7.56 -4.26
CA ALA A 142 -18.69 8.43 -5.42
C ALA A 142 -19.03 7.58 -6.67
N PRO A 143 -20.10 7.87 -7.43
CA PRO A 143 -20.37 7.15 -8.67
C PRO A 143 -19.16 7.31 -9.58
N ASP A 144 -18.73 6.21 -10.20
CA ASP A 144 -17.62 6.20 -11.16
C ASP A 144 -17.82 7.37 -12.13
N ALA A 145 -16.91 8.34 -12.08
CA ALA A 145 -16.87 9.42 -13.04
C ALA A 145 -16.57 8.79 -14.41
N ALA A 146 -17.60 8.74 -15.24
CA ALA A 146 -17.56 8.21 -16.60
C ALA A 146 -16.61 9.01 -17.50
#